data_268c5cb966b62d420ce0690e5d78b91f
#
_entry.id   268c5cb966b62d420ce0690e5d78b91f
#
_cell.length_a   1.000
_cell.length_b   1.000
_cell.length_c   1.000
_cell.angle_alpha   90.00
_cell.angle_beta   90.00
_cell.angle_gamma   90.00
#
_symmetry.space_group_name_H-M   'P 1'
#
loop_
_entity.id
_entity.type
_entity.pdbx_description
1 polymer ?
#
loop_
_entity_poly.entity_id
_entity_poly.type
_entity_poly.pdbx_seq_one_letter_code
_entity_poly.pdbx_strand_id
1 'polypeptide(L)'
;MTNGLEELVLYFSLKYEGDFQKIYEAVMSKEKVDEKLKNELMEKLKCKYVTIFSEDYPEMLKQINCPPFVLYYYGNLKLLDTVTVAVEGTVNPTDYGKIVTEKVVNELISKNYTVVSGLGLGVNAIAHDVSIKNNGKTIAILGSGIDNCYPKENINLYNEIKSNHLLLSEYPFNRLATRQNLMFRSRLISGLSKTVVLTEVETKSPKVVTAGYALEQSKDIYCVPTSIDNEINGCNDLIKNGANVFEKIDDLIF
;
A
#
# COMPACT_ATOMS: atom_id res chain seq x y z
N MET A 1 16.22 26.06 2.76
CA MET A 1 16.33 25.26 4.03
C MET A 1 15.72 23.85 3.90
N THR A 2 14.78 23.61 3.02
CA THR A 2 14.18 22.27 2.77
C THR A 2 15.17 21.23 2.24
N ASN A 3 16.06 21.57 1.29
CA ASN A 3 17.02 20.61 0.71
C ASN A 3 17.89 19.87 1.76
N GLY A 4 18.35 20.54 2.80
CA GLY A 4 19.19 19.88 3.82
C GLY A 4 18.47 18.86 4.68
N LEU A 5 17.16 19.07 4.97
CA LEU A 5 16.35 18.11 5.73
C LEU A 5 15.95 16.90 4.87
N GLU A 6 15.66 17.13 3.60
CA GLU A 6 15.36 16.05 2.64
C GLU A 6 16.57 15.12 2.48
N GLU A 7 17.77 15.69 2.28
CA GLU A 7 19.00 14.90 2.19
C GLU A 7 19.30 14.12 3.47
N LEU A 8 19.03 14.71 4.63
CA LEU A 8 19.25 14.09 5.93
C LEU A 8 18.39 12.86 6.13
N VAL A 9 17.06 12.99 5.91
CA VAL A 9 16.13 11.87 6.09
C VAL A 9 16.34 10.80 5.03
N LEU A 10 16.69 11.18 3.80
CA LEU A 10 17.06 10.24 2.75
C LEU A 10 18.29 9.43 3.14
N TYR A 11 19.37 10.09 3.61
CA TYR A 11 20.57 9.40 4.07
C TYR A 11 20.25 8.35 5.15
N PHE A 12 19.52 8.73 6.20
CA PHE A 12 19.17 7.81 7.26
C PHE A 12 18.23 6.69 6.77
N SER A 13 17.30 7.01 5.86
CA SER A 13 16.46 5.98 5.26
C SER A 13 17.27 4.96 4.45
N LEU A 14 18.25 5.40 3.67
CA LEU A 14 19.14 4.50 2.94
C LEU A 14 20.04 3.69 3.89
N LYS A 15 20.63 4.35 4.90
CA LYS A 15 21.51 3.72 5.90
C LYS A 15 20.82 2.63 6.72
N TYR A 16 19.58 2.91 7.13
CA TYR A 16 18.78 2.02 7.97
C TYR A 16 17.73 1.23 7.18
N GLU A 17 17.86 1.21 5.84
CA GLU A 17 17.01 0.44 4.93
C GLU A 17 15.50 0.68 5.15
N GLY A 18 15.10 1.92 5.43
CA GLY A 18 13.71 2.31 5.66
C GLY A 18 13.13 1.87 7.02
N ASP A 19 13.95 1.46 7.97
CA ASP A 19 13.51 1.13 9.33
C ASP A 19 13.09 2.39 10.07
N PHE A 20 11.78 2.58 10.24
CA PHE A 20 11.19 3.80 10.81
C PHE A 20 11.80 4.15 12.18
N GLN A 21 11.91 3.16 13.08
CA GLN A 21 12.38 3.41 14.44
C GLN A 21 13.84 3.88 14.45
N LYS A 22 14.71 3.22 13.67
CA LYS A 22 16.13 3.58 13.58
C LYS A 22 16.34 4.95 12.95
N ILE A 23 15.54 5.29 11.91
CA ILE A 23 15.60 6.62 11.29
C ILE A 23 15.18 7.67 12.32
N TYR A 24 14.09 7.44 13.04
CA TYR A 24 13.60 8.35 14.09
C TYR A 24 14.66 8.57 15.18
N GLU A 25 15.25 7.50 15.70
CA GLU A 25 16.31 7.55 16.71
C GLU A 25 17.55 8.30 16.22
N ALA A 26 17.99 8.07 14.97
CA ALA A 26 19.13 8.77 14.37
C ALA A 26 18.88 10.29 14.26
N VAL A 27 17.68 10.68 13.83
CA VAL A 27 17.28 12.09 13.75
C VAL A 27 17.23 12.74 15.15
N MET A 28 16.60 12.08 16.11
CA MET A 28 16.45 12.61 17.47
C MET A 28 17.77 12.71 18.23
N SER A 29 18.68 11.76 18.02
CA SER A 29 20.02 11.80 18.62
C SER A 29 20.99 12.72 17.90
N LYS A 30 20.56 13.37 16.79
CA LYS A 30 21.42 14.19 15.92
C LYS A 30 22.64 13.42 15.44
N GLU A 31 22.42 12.19 15.02
CA GLU A 31 23.48 11.33 14.50
C GLU A 31 24.23 12.02 13.36
N LYS A 32 25.55 11.92 13.35
CA LYS A 32 26.38 12.55 12.32
C LYS A 32 26.24 11.81 10.98
N VAL A 33 26.13 12.59 9.90
CA VAL A 33 26.16 12.07 8.53
C VAL A 33 27.59 11.67 8.18
N ASP A 34 27.76 10.45 7.68
CA ASP A 34 28.99 10.01 7.03
C ASP A 34 28.85 10.31 5.54
N GLU A 35 29.53 11.37 5.07
CA GLU A 35 29.45 11.83 3.69
C GLU A 35 29.95 10.78 2.68
N LYS A 36 30.92 9.95 3.04
CA LYS A 36 31.40 8.88 2.17
C LYS A 36 30.34 7.82 1.99
N LEU A 37 29.76 7.32 3.07
CA LEU A 37 28.67 6.34 3.04
C LEU A 37 27.43 6.92 2.32
N LYS A 38 27.09 8.18 2.56
CA LYS A 38 25.97 8.86 1.88
C LYS A 38 26.14 8.80 0.37
N ASN A 39 27.30 9.18 -0.15
CA ASN A 39 27.58 9.16 -1.57
C ASN A 39 27.50 7.74 -2.14
N GLU A 40 28.11 6.75 -1.46
CA GLU A 40 28.03 5.34 -1.87
C GLU A 40 26.58 4.80 -1.93
N LEU A 41 25.73 5.20 -0.99
CA LEU A 41 24.31 4.79 -0.96
C LEU A 41 23.50 5.48 -2.05
N MET A 42 23.75 6.78 -2.27
CA MET A 42 23.07 7.55 -3.32
C MET A 42 23.39 7.03 -4.73
N GLU A 43 24.62 6.63 -5.00
CA GLU A 43 25.02 6.03 -6.28
C GLU A 43 24.30 4.70 -6.57
N LYS A 44 23.93 3.96 -5.53
CA LYS A 44 23.18 2.69 -5.65
C LYS A 44 21.69 2.90 -5.91
N LEU A 45 21.16 4.09 -5.63
CA LEU A 45 19.73 4.36 -5.73
C LEU A 45 19.31 4.53 -7.20
N LYS A 46 18.45 3.63 -7.70
CA LYS A 46 17.98 3.61 -9.09
C LYS A 46 16.56 4.12 -9.29
N CYS A 47 15.79 4.17 -8.21
CA CYS A 47 14.40 4.61 -8.22
C CYS A 47 14.28 6.10 -7.91
N LYS A 48 13.10 6.65 -8.16
CA LYS A 48 12.71 7.98 -7.67
C LYS A 48 12.29 7.88 -6.20
N TYR A 49 12.28 9.02 -5.52
CA TYR A 49 11.82 9.11 -4.13
C TYR A 49 11.17 10.46 -3.87
N VAL A 50 10.36 10.51 -2.83
CA VAL A 50 9.89 11.73 -2.15
C VAL A 50 10.09 11.56 -0.66
N THR A 51 10.42 12.65 0.02
CA THR A 51 10.60 12.69 1.47
C THR A 51 9.41 13.36 2.12
N ILE A 52 9.21 13.17 3.41
CA ILE A 52 8.13 13.84 4.17
C ILE A 52 8.18 15.38 4.07
N PHE A 53 9.31 15.93 3.62
CA PHE A 53 9.52 17.37 3.42
C PHE A 53 9.34 17.82 1.96
N SER A 54 9.19 16.88 1.02
CA SER A 54 8.99 17.18 -0.40
C SER A 54 7.59 17.70 -0.66
N GLU A 55 7.44 18.61 -1.61
CA GLU A 55 6.13 19.17 -2.02
C GLU A 55 5.20 18.09 -2.58
N ASP A 56 5.76 17.13 -3.32
CA ASP A 56 5.01 16.00 -3.92
C ASP A 56 4.72 14.86 -2.92
N TYR A 57 5.08 15.01 -1.63
CA TYR A 57 4.76 13.97 -0.64
C TYR A 57 3.26 13.96 -0.33
N PRO A 58 2.61 12.77 -0.33
CA PRO A 58 1.16 12.66 -0.12
C PRO A 58 0.72 13.23 1.23
N GLU A 59 -0.07 14.29 1.25
CA GLU A 59 -0.56 14.93 2.48
C GLU A 59 -1.33 13.95 3.38
N MET A 60 -2.07 13.01 2.77
CA MET A 60 -2.79 11.97 3.51
C MET A 60 -1.86 11.13 4.39
N LEU A 61 -0.62 10.90 3.97
CA LEU A 61 0.35 10.14 4.76
C LEU A 61 0.98 10.92 5.90
N LYS A 62 0.97 12.26 5.85
CA LYS A 62 1.45 13.07 7.00
C LYS A 62 0.56 12.93 8.23
N GLN A 63 -0.68 12.48 8.04
CA GLN A 63 -1.69 12.39 9.09
C GLN A 63 -1.76 10.99 9.75
N ILE A 64 -1.09 10.00 9.20
CA ILE A 64 -1.11 8.65 9.78
C ILE A 64 -0.09 8.49 10.91
N ASN A 65 -0.31 7.52 11.77
CA ASN A 65 0.71 7.10 12.72
C ASN A 65 1.95 6.56 11.99
N CYS A 66 3.14 7.02 12.40
CA CYS A 66 4.41 6.64 11.78
C CYS A 66 4.45 6.92 10.27
N PRO A 67 4.30 8.18 9.81
CA PRO A 67 4.40 8.51 8.40
C PRO A 67 5.79 8.16 7.87
N PRO A 68 5.92 7.51 6.69
CA PRO A 68 7.23 7.16 6.16
C PRO A 68 8.08 8.41 5.91
N PHE A 69 9.32 8.42 6.38
CA PHE A 69 10.24 9.52 6.13
C PHE A 69 10.59 9.68 4.65
N VAL A 70 10.63 8.56 3.94
CA VAL A 70 10.90 8.50 2.49
C VAL A 70 9.99 7.46 1.86
N LEU A 71 9.44 7.81 0.70
CA LEU A 71 8.75 6.87 -0.20
C LEU A 71 9.59 6.72 -1.46
N TYR A 72 10.01 5.51 -1.73
CA TYR A 72 10.66 5.12 -2.98
C TYR A 72 9.62 4.69 -3.99
N TYR A 73 9.80 5.07 -5.26
CA TYR A 73 8.80 4.73 -6.26
C TYR A 73 9.35 4.55 -7.67
N TYR A 74 8.58 3.79 -8.44
CA TYR A 74 8.66 3.71 -9.90
C TYR A 74 7.30 4.05 -10.50
N GLY A 75 7.29 4.59 -11.70
CA GLY A 75 6.08 4.92 -12.43
C GLY A 75 5.60 6.35 -12.20
N ASN A 76 4.29 6.53 -12.15
CA ASN A 76 3.63 7.84 -12.17
C ASN A 76 3.09 8.24 -10.78
N LEU A 77 3.80 9.10 -10.06
CA LEU A 77 3.39 9.58 -8.74
C LEU A 77 2.05 10.33 -8.75
N LYS A 78 1.69 10.96 -9.87
CA LYS A 78 0.41 11.69 -10.01
C LYS A 78 -0.84 10.80 -9.89
N LEU A 79 -0.70 9.50 -9.88
CA LEU A 79 -1.83 8.61 -9.56
C LEU A 79 -2.34 8.82 -8.14
N LEU A 80 -1.52 9.37 -7.24
CA LEU A 80 -1.93 9.75 -5.88
C LEU A 80 -2.87 10.97 -5.83
N ASP A 81 -2.93 11.76 -6.89
CA ASP A 81 -3.84 12.92 -7.00
C ASP A 81 -5.27 12.50 -7.39
N THR A 82 -5.49 11.24 -7.70
CA THR A 82 -6.81 10.71 -8.07
C THR A 82 -7.56 10.22 -6.83
N VAL A 83 -8.86 9.92 -6.97
CA VAL A 83 -9.59 9.20 -5.92
C VAL A 83 -9.07 7.78 -5.84
N THR A 84 -8.48 7.43 -4.71
CA THR A 84 -7.86 6.13 -4.46
C THR A 84 -8.71 5.30 -3.52
N VAL A 85 -8.90 4.02 -3.84
CA VAL A 85 -9.66 3.05 -3.03
C VAL A 85 -8.81 1.81 -2.81
N ALA A 86 -8.62 1.41 -1.56
CA ALA A 86 -7.92 0.17 -1.24
C ALA A 86 -8.82 -1.04 -1.50
N VAL A 87 -8.29 -2.06 -2.18
CA VAL A 87 -8.93 -3.37 -2.34
C VAL A 87 -8.01 -4.42 -1.73
N GLU A 88 -8.49 -5.07 -0.67
CA GLU A 88 -7.71 -6.04 0.10
C GLU A 88 -8.55 -7.30 0.36
N GLY A 89 -7.86 -8.42 0.62
CA GLY A 89 -8.52 -9.68 0.93
C GLY A 89 -7.55 -10.85 1.07
N THR A 90 -8.10 -12.05 1.12
CA THR A 90 -7.35 -13.28 1.33
C THR A 90 -6.34 -13.57 0.23
N VAL A 91 -5.28 -14.29 0.58
CA VAL A 91 -4.28 -14.78 -0.39
C VAL A 91 -4.78 -15.99 -1.18
N ASN A 92 -5.81 -16.67 -0.68
CA ASN A 92 -6.42 -17.85 -1.31
C ASN A 92 -7.94 -17.63 -1.46
N PRO A 93 -8.39 -16.76 -2.38
CA PRO A 93 -9.79 -16.47 -2.56
C PRO A 93 -10.55 -17.69 -3.13
N THR A 94 -11.78 -17.88 -2.65
CA THR A 94 -12.73 -18.82 -3.26
C THR A 94 -13.11 -18.33 -4.67
N ASP A 95 -13.83 -19.14 -5.43
CA ASP A 95 -14.35 -18.70 -6.73
C ASP A 95 -15.32 -17.51 -6.58
N TYR A 96 -16.10 -17.49 -5.50
CA TYR A 96 -16.90 -16.32 -5.14
C TYR A 96 -16.01 -15.09 -4.88
N GLY A 97 -14.97 -15.23 -4.05
CA GLY A 97 -14.03 -14.16 -3.75
C GLY A 97 -13.35 -13.58 -4.99
N LYS A 98 -12.99 -14.43 -5.96
CA LYS A 98 -12.45 -13.97 -7.26
C LYS A 98 -13.46 -13.13 -8.02
N ILE A 99 -14.70 -13.67 -8.21
CA ILE A 99 -15.78 -13.01 -8.96
C ILE A 99 -16.13 -11.64 -8.33
N VAL A 100 -16.30 -11.58 -7.01
CA VAL A 100 -16.68 -10.32 -6.36
C VAL A 100 -15.52 -9.31 -6.36
N THR A 101 -14.26 -9.76 -6.28
CA THR A 101 -13.10 -8.88 -6.43
C THR A 101 -13.06 -8.26 -7.81
N GLU A 102 -13.25 -9.06 -8.87
CA GLU A 102 -13.33 -8.55 -10.25
C GLU A 102 -14.47 -7.54 -10.41
N LYS A 103 -15.66 -7.83 -9.85
CA LYS A 103 -16.80 -6.93 -9.89
C LYS A 103 -16.49 -5.60 -9.20
N VAL A 104 -16.00 -5.63 -7.97
CA VAL A 104 -15.61 -4.43 -7.21
C VAL A 104 -14.62 -3.57 -7.99
N VAL A 105 -13.55 -4.17 -8.51
CA VAL A 105 -12.53 -3.45 -9.25
C VAL A 105 -13.09 -2.83 -10.54
N ASN A 106 -13.92 -3.54 -11.28
CA ASN A 106 -14.55 -3.00 -12.49
C ASN A 106 -15.48 -1.81 -12.19
N GLU A 107 -16.23 -1.88 -11.09
CA GLU A 107 -17.05 -0.76 -10.64
C GLU A 107 -16.20 0.46 -10.24
N LEU A 108 -15.07 0.26 -9.55
CA LEU A 108 -14.11 1.35 -9.23
C LEU A 108 -13.54 2.00 -10.51
N ILE A 109 -13.14 1.18 -11.48
CA ILE A 109 -12.62 1.66 -12.77
C ILE A 109 -13.68 2.48 -13.51
N SER A 110 -14.95 2.07 -13.48
CA SER A 110 -16.05 2.79 -14.15
C SER A 110 -16.23 4.23 -13.65
N LYS A 111 -15.81 4.50 -12.41
CA LYS A 111 -15.81 5.86 -11.80
C LYS A 111 -14.45 6.55 -11.91
N ASN A 112 -13.49 6.00 -12.66
CA ASN A 112 -12.11 6.49 -12.77
C ASN A 112 -11.36 6.51 -11.41
N TYR A 113 -11.72 5.66 -10.46
CA TYR A 113 -11.00 5.53 -9.21
C TYR A 113 -9.72 4.68 -9.41
N THR A 114 -8.68 5.03 -8.69
CA THR A 114 -7.42 4.29 -8.70
C THR A 114 -7.42 3.23 -7.61
N VAL A 115 -7.18 1.99 -7.99
CA VAL A 115 -7.10 0.86 -7.06
C VAL A 115 -5.77 0.86 -6.34
N VAL A 116 -5.78 0.83 -5.01
CA VAL A 116 -4.59 0.68 -4.17
C VAL A 116 -4.61 -0.70 -3.54
N SER A 117 -3.49 -1.41 -3.59
CA SER A 117 -3.38 -2.71 -2.91
C SER A 117 -1.93 -3.03 -2.58
N GLY A 118 -1.73 -4.07 -1.78
CA GLY A 118 -0.41 -4.68 -1.70
C GLY A 118 -0.10 -5.55 -2.90
N LEU A 119 1.15 -5.98 -3.06
CA LEU A 119 1.53 -6.89 -4.15
C LEU A 119 1.53 -8.37 -3.68
N GLY A 120 0.51 -8.75 -2.88
CA GLY A 120 0.33 -10.14 -2.41
C GLY A 120 -0.33 -11.04 -3.44
N LEU A 121 -0.40 -12.35 -3.14
CA LEU A 121 -1.22 -13.29 -3.90
C LEU A 121 -2.72 -13.07 -3.65
N GLY A 122 -3.56 -13.76 -4.40
CA GLY A 122 -5.01 -13.78 -4.24
C GLY A 122 -5.67 -12.46 -4.58
N VAL A 123 -6.51 -11.93 -3.70
CA VAL A 123 -7.29 -10.70 -3.92
C VAL A 123 -6.41 -9.53 -4.40
N ASN A 124 -5.24 -9.34 -3.78
CA ASN A 124 -4.34 -8.24 -4.16
C ASN A 124 -3.88 -8.34 -5.63
N ALA A 125 -3.44 -9.54 -6.04
CA ALA A 125 -3.00 -9.77 -7.42
C ALA A 125 -4.16 -9.62 -8.41
N ILE A 126 -5.35 -10.13 -8.08
CA ILE A 126 -6.57 -9.99 -8.88
C ILE A 126 -6.93 -8.52 -9.05
N ALA A 127 -6.88 -7.74 -7.97
CA ALA A 127 -7.23 -6.32 -8.02
C ALA A 127 -6.33 -5.53 -8.98
N HIS A 128 -5.02 -5.79 -8.98
CA HIS A 128 -4.10 -5.17 -9.93
C HIS A 128 -4.30 -5.69 -11.35
N ASP A 129 -4.41 -7.01 -11.54
CA ASP A 129 -4.54 -7.63 -12.86
C ASP A 129 -5.82 -7.16 -13.58
N VAL A 130 -6.96 -7.14 -12.89
CA VAL A 130 -8.23 -6.62 -13.41
C VAL A 130 -8.12 -5.13 -13.75
N SER A 131 -7.48 -4.34 -12.89
CA SER A 131 -7.27 -2.92 -13.15
C SER A 131 -6.48 -2.70 -14.45
N ILE A 132 -5.39 -3.45 -14.64
CA ILE A 132 -4.53 -3.35 -15.82
C ILE A 132 -5.28 -3.79 -17.09
N LYS A 133 -5.92 -4.97 -17.05
CA LYS A 133 -6.64 -5.54 -18.19
C LYS A 133 -7.80 -4.66 -18.69
N ASN A 134 -8.41 -3.92 -17.80
CA ASN A 134 -9.56 -3.06 -18.12
C ASN A 134 -9.19 -1.57 -18.22
N ASN A 135 -7.90 -1.25 -18.50
CA ASN A 135 -7.38 0.11 -18.67
C ASN A 135 -7.62 1.03 -17.46
N GLY A 136 -7.76 0.46 -16.28
CA GLY A 136 -7.84 1.19 -15.02
C GLY A 136 -6.47 1.61 -14.52
N LYS A 137 -6.46 2.34 -13.40
CA LYS A 137 -5.25 2.82 -12.73
C LYS A 137 -5.04 2.04 -11.45
N THR A 138 -3.77 1.69 -11.14
CA THR A 138 -3.48 0.95 -9.93
C THR A 138 -2.17 1.39 -9.28
N ILE A 139 -2.12 1.26 -7.94
CA ILE A 139 -0.97 1.58 -7.10
C ILE A 139 -0.65 0.36 -6.24
N ALA A 140 0.55 -0.19 -6.41
CA ALA A 140 1.00 -1.30 -5.58
C ALA A 140 1.96 -0.81 -4.49
N ILE A 141 1.70 -1.22 -3.24
CA ILE A 141 2.53 -0.86 -2.09
C ILE A 141 3.26 -2.11 -1.62
N LEU A 142 4.59 -2.07 -1.60
CA LEU A 142 5.44 -3.18 -1.22
C LEU A 142 5.72 -3.20 0.29
N GLY A 143 5.83 -4.40 0.87
CA GLY A 143 6.41 -4.62 2.20
C GLY A 143 7.85 -5.14 2.13
N SER A 144 8.46 -5.03 0.96
CA SER A 144 9.87 -5.32 0.64
C SER A 144 10.55 -4.08 0.09
N GLY A 145 11.84 -4.13 -0.13
CA GLY A 145 12.56 -3.09 -0.85
C GLY A 145 11.98 -2.86 -2.24
N ILE A 146 12.09 -1.61 -2.73
CA ILE A 146 11.47 -1.20 -4.00
C ILE A 146 11.94 -2.03 -5.20
N ASP A 147 13.15 -2.58 -5.15
CA ASP A 147 13.74 -3.43 -6.18
C ASP A 147 13.53 -4.93 -5.93
N ASN A 148 12.76 -5.31 -4.90
CA ASN A 148 12.51 -6.70 -4.54
C ASN A 148 11.03 -7.07 -4.71
N CYS A 149 10.71 -7.78 -5.79
CA CYS A 149 9.38 -8.34 -5.99
C CYS A 149 9.12 -9.48 -4.97
N TYR A 150 8.10 -9.32 -4.15
CA TYR A 150 7.61 -10.36 -3.25
C TYR A 150 6.08 -10.37 -3.23
N PRO A 151 5.43 -11.53 -3.43
CA PRO A 151 6.03 -12.82 -3.82
C PRO A 151 6.57 -12.84 -5.26
N LYS A 152 7.45 -13.79 -5.57
CA LYS A 152 8.10 -13.90 -6.90
C LYS A 152 7.13 -14.26 -8.01
N GLU A 153 6.05 -14.93 -7.67
CA GLU A 153 4.96 -15.31 -8.58
C GLU A 153 4.35 -14.07 -9.27
N ASN A 154 4.39 -12.92 -8.62
CA ASN A 154 3.84 -11.67 -9.14
C ASN A 154 4.86 -10.85 -9.95
N ILE A 155 5.98 -11.43 -10.42
CA ILE A 155 7.04 -10.68 -11.10
C ILE A 155 6.55 -9.97 -12.37
N ASN A 156 5.65 -10.57 -13.13
CA ASN A 156 5.08 -9.94 -14.32
C ASN A 156 4.22 -8.74 -13.96
N LEU A 157 3.38 -8.88 -12.94
CA LEU A 157 2.53 -7.82 -12.41
C LEU A 157 3.37 -6.67 -11.82
N TYR A 158 4.43 -7.01 -11.06
CA TYR A 158 5.40 -6.05 -10.55
C TYR A 158 6.03 -5.21 -11.67
N ASN A 159 6.49 -5.85 -12.74
CA ASN A 159 7.13 -5.17 -13.87
C ASN A 159 6.14 -4.28 -14.62
N GLU A 160 4.92 -4.73 -14.82
CA GLU A 160 3.87 -3.96 -15.48
C GLU A 160 3.51 -2.70 -14.65
N ILE A 161 3.29 -2.86 -13.34
CA ILE A 161 2.96 -1.74 -12.45
C ILE A 161 4.13 -0.75 -12.37
N LYS A 162 5.36 -1.26 -12.26
CA LYS A 162 6.59 -0.46 -12.24
C LYS A 162 6.72 0.43 -13.47
N SER A 163 6.30 -0.05 -14.64
CA SER A 163 6.47 0.65 -15.91
C SER A 163 5.32 1.60 -16.24
N ASN A 164 4.08 1.19 -15.98
CA ASN A 164 2.88 1.84 -16.51
C ASN A 164 1.94 2.41 -15.45
N HIS A 165 2.14 2.08 -14.17
CA HIS A 165 1.29 2.52 -13.07
C HIS A 165 2.12 3.17 -11.95
N LEU A 166 1.89 2.83 -10.68
CA LEU A 166 2.70 3.33 -9.56
C LEU A 166 3.06 2.19 -8.61
N LEU A 167 4.35 1.99 -8.41
CA LEU A 167 4.91 1.06 -7.43
C LEU A 167 5.57 1.86 -6.32
N LEU A 168 5.20 1.60 -5.07
CA LEU A 168 5.67 2.31 -3.88
C LEU A 168 6.29 1.37 -2.85
N SER A 169 7.31 1.83 -2.16
CA SER A 169 7.84 1.22 -0.95
C SER A 169 8.43 2.26 0.00
N GLU A 170 8.37 2.02 1.30
CA GLU A 170 9.17 2.78 2.27
C GLU A 170 10.58 2.18 2.48
N TYR A 171 10.86 1.03 1.83
CA TYR A 171 12.12 0.32 1.93
C TYR A 171 12.94 0.48 0.65
N PRO A 172 14.19 0.94 0.72
CA PRO A 172 15.07 1.04 -0.44
C PRO A 172 15.60 -0.32 -0.90
N PHE A 173 16.17 -0.34 -2.09
CA PHE A 173 16.94 -1.45 -2.65
C PHE A 173 16.22 -2.80 -2.66
N ASN A 174 16.98 -3.86 -2.35
CA ASN A 174 16.52 -5.26 -2.35
C ASN A 174 16.16 -5.78 -0.95
N ARG A 175 15.76 -4.92 0.00
CA ARG A 175 15.37 -5.36 1.34
C ARG A 175 14.34 -6.49 1.25
N LEU A 176 14.59 -7.59 1.99
CA LEU A 176 13.69 -8.74 1.97
C LEU A 176 12.37 -8.42 2.66
N ALA A 177 11.29 -9.00 2.13
CA ALA A 177 10.01 -8.96 2.80
C ALA A 177 10.05 -9.77 4.10
N THR A 178 9.52 -9.19 5.17
CA THR A 178 9.28 -9.89 6.43
C THR A 178 7.79 -9.82 6.77
N ARG A 179 7.31 -10.73 7.60
CA ARG A 179 5.92 -10.69 8.07
C ARG A 179 5.60 -9.33 8.72
N GLN A 180 6.53 -8.81 9.52
CA GLN A 180 6.38 -7.52 10.18
C GLN A 180 6.25 -6.37 9.17
N ASN A 181 7.12 -6.30 8.15
CA ASN A 181 7.06 -5.27 7.11
C ASN A 181 5.77 -5.37 6.29
N LEU A 182 5.32 -6.59 5.95
CA LEU A 182 4.08 -6.81 5.23
C LEU A 182 2.85 -6.33 6.03
N MET A 183 2.85 -6.52 7.35
CA MET A 183 1.81 -6.00 8.23
C MET A 183 1.90 -4.48 8.38
N PHE A 184 3.11 -3.95 8.60
CA PHE A 184 3.34 -2.51 8.79
C PHE A 184 3.01 -1.68 7.54
N ARG A 185 3.22 -2.24 6.35
CA ARG A 185 2.80 -1.65 5.07
C ARG A 185 1.30 -1.32 5.01
N SER A 186 0.45 -2.10 5.70
CA SER A 186 -1.01 -1.92 5.64
C SER A 186 -1.47 -0.52 6.05
N ARG A 187 -0.68 0.18 6.90
CA ARG A 187 -0.95 1.57 7.24
C ARG A 187 -0.81 2.52 6.04
N LEU A 188 0.06 2.18 5.08
CA LEU A 188 0.23 2.95 3.85
C LEU A 188 -0.89 2.67 2.85
N ILE A 189 -1.35 1.41 2.77
CA ILE A 189 -2.47 1.03 1.91
C ILE A 189 -3.73 1.80 2.31
N SER A 190 -4.09 1.77 3.59
CA SER A 190 -5.22 2.56 4.09
C SER A 190 -4.92 4.06 4.04
N GLY A 191 -3.69 4.49 4.41
CA GLY A 191 -3.27 5.89 4.44
C GLY A 191 -3.39 6.60 3.09
N LEU A 192 -3.05 5.92 2.01
CA LEU A 192 -3.14 6.43 0.64
C LEU A 192 -4.52 6.24 0.00
N SER A 193 -5.50 5.74 0.71
CA SER A 193 -6.85 5.47 0.17
C SER A 193 -7.91 6.29 0.88
N LYS A 194 -8.98 6.67 0.17
CA LYS A 194 -10.17 7.32 0.75
C LYS A 194 -10.91 6.34 1.65
N THR A 195 -11.00 5.10 1.23
CA THR A 195 -11.67 4.01 1.94
C THR A 195 -11.00 2.68 1.65
N VAL A 196 -11.35 1.65 2.42
CA VAL A 196 -10.87 0.28 2.25
C VAL A 196 -12.05 -0.63 1.95
N VAL A 197 -11.98 -1.37 0.84
CA VAL A 197 -12.94 -2.41 0.46
C VAL A 197 -12.29 -3.77 0.66
N LEU A 198 -12.92 -4.62 1.46
CA LEU A 198 -12.54 -6.00 1.70
C LEU A 198 -13.51 -6.92 0.94
N THR A 199 -12.97 -7.70 0.01
CA THR A 199 -13.82 -8.56 -0.83
C THR A 199 -14.03 -9.94 -0.26
N GLU A 200 -12.99 -10.54 0.31
CA GLU A 200 -13.07 -11.81 1.03
C GLU A 200 -11.87 -11.89 2.01
N VAL A 201 -12.14 -12.12 3.29
CA VAL A 201 -11.10 -12.28 4.32
C VAL A 201 -11.47 -13.40 5.28
N GLU A 202 -10.46 -14.15 5.73
CA GLU A 202 -10.64 -15.15 6.78
C GLU A 202 -10.85 -14.45 8.13
N THR A 203 -11.65 -15.07 8.99
CA THR A 203 -11.74 -14.69 10.41
C THR A 203 -10.36 -14.76 11.05
N LYS A 204 -9.93 -13.70 11.76
CA LYS A 204 -8.59 -13.54 12.37
C LYS A 204 -7.43 -13.47 11.36
N SER A 205 -7.71 -13.11 10.13
CA SER A 205 -6.68 -12.94 9.10
C SER A 205 -5.74 -11.77 9.44
N PRO A 206 -4.43 -11.87 9.11
CA PRO A 206 -3.53 -10.70 9.10
C PRO A 206 -4.01 -9.57 8.17
N LYS A 207 -4.91 -9.83 7.24
CA LYS A 207 -5.53 -8.82 6.35
C LYS A 207 -6.50 -7.89 7.06
N VAL A 208 -7.05 -8.32 8.19
CA VAL A 208 -7.83 -7.45 9.10
C VAL A 208 -6.96 -6.30 9.66
N VAL A 209 -5.63 -6.42 9.63
CA VAL A 209 -4.71 -5.34 10.02
C VAL A 209 -4.92 -4.07 9.19
N THR A 210 -5.21 -4.19 7.88
CA THR A 210 -5.52 -3.02 7.04
C THR A 210 -6.81 -2.32 7.51
N ALA A 211 -7.84 -3.10 7.91
CA ALA A 211 -9.05 -2.54 8.50
C ALA A 211 -8.76 -1.84 9.84
N GLY A 212 -7.90 -2.41 10.68
CA GLY A 212 -7.47 -1.78 11.93
C GLY A 212 -6.82 -0.42 11.69
N TYR A 213 -5.88 -0.32 10.75
CA TYR A 213 -5.27 0.96 10.38
C TYR A 213 -6.27 1.93 9.75
N ALA A 214 -7.24 1.45 8.97
CA ALA A 214 -8.29 2.30 8.41
C ALA A 214 -9.12 2.96 9.53
N LEU A 215 -9.50 2.20 10.57
CA LEU A 215 -10.19 2.73 11.75
C LEU A 215 -9.35 3.76 12.51
N GLU A 216 -8.07 3.46 12.77
CA GLU A 216 -7.14 4.42 13.40
C GLU A 216 -7.01 5.72 12.60
N GLN A 217 -7.16 5.65 11.28
CA GLN A 217 -7.07 6.78 10.35
C GLN A 217 -8.44 7.42 10.05
N SER A 218 -9.49 7.03 10.80
CA SER A 218 -10.87 7.55 10.64
C SER A 218 -11.43 7.38 9.24
N LYS A 219 -11.15 6.21 8.62
CA LYS A 219 -11.63 5.87 7.28
C LYS A 219 -12.70 4.80 7.34
N ASP A 220 -13.67 4.92 6.46
CA ASP A 220 -14.71 3.92 6.29
C ASP A 220 -14.14 2.61 5.74
N ILE A 221 -14.70 1.51 6.22
CA ILE A 221 -14.39 0.17 5.78
C ILE A 221 -15.66 -0.40 5.17
N TYR A 222 -15.53 -0.93 3.97
CA TYR A 222 -16.60 -1.63 3.27
C TYR A 222 -16.23 -3.09 3.11
N CYS A 223 -17.20 -3.96 3.33
CA CYS A 223 -17.03 -5.40 3.21
C CYS A 223 -18.07 -5.98 2.26
N VAL A 224 -17.63 -6.81 1.33
CA VAL A 224 -18.56 -7.60 0.51
C VAL A 224 -19.12 -8.71 1.37
N PRO A 225 -20.47 -8.82 1.53
CA PRO A 225 -21.08 -9.88 2.33
C PRO A 225 -20.88 -11.23 1.66
N THR A 226 -20.79 -12.28 2.44
CA THR A 226 -20.66 -13.65 1.96
C THR A 226 -21.77 -14.54 2.54
N SER A 227 -22.01 -15.72 1.91
CA SER A 227 -22.96 -16.69 2.45
C SER A 227 -22.57 -17.11 3.86
N ILE A 228 -23.55 -17.35 4.72
CA ILE A 228 -23.35 -17.85 6.09
C ILE A 228 -22.69 -19.25 6.12
N ASP A 229 -22.82 -20.02 5.03
CA ASP A 229 -22.21 -21.34 4.89
C ASP A 229 -20.77 -21.29 4.37
N ASN A 230 -20.23 -20.09 4.08
CA ASN A 230 -18.86 -19.93 3.61
C ASN A 230 -17.88 -20.03 4.77
N GLU A 231 -16.85 -20.87 4.63
CA GLU A 231 -15.77 -21.00 5.61
C GLU A 231 -14.96 -19.70 5.77
N ILE A 232 -14.88 -18.89 4.69
CA ILE A 232 -14.24 -17.57 4.67
C ILE A 232 -15.30 -16.50 4.91
N ASN A 233 -15.57 -16.17 6.16
CA ASN A 233 -16.65 -15.26 6.54
C ASN A 233 -16.22 -14.03 7.37
N GLY A 234 -14.94 -13.70 7.36
CA GLY A 234 -14.40 -12.56 8.10
C GLY A 234 -15.00 -11.21 7.68
N CYS A 235 -15.44 -11.06 6.42
CA CYS A 235 -16.21 -9.88 5.99
C CYS A 235 -17.51 -9.73 6.77
N ASN A 236 -18.28 -10.81 6.96
CA ASN A 236 -19.51 -10.78 7.75
C ASN A 236 -19.25 -10.44 9.22
N ASP A 237 -18.11 -10.90 9.78
CA ASP A 237 -17.71 -10.54 11.15
C ASP A 237 -17.38 -9.05 11.25
N LEU A 238 -16.71 -8.48 10.26
CA LEU A 238 -16.44 -7.04 10.23
C LEU A 238 -17.70 -6.21 10.08
N ILE A 239 -18.65 -6.63 9.25
CA ILE A 239 -19.98 -5.99 9.10
C ILE A 239 -20.72 -6.00 10.44
N LYS A 240 -20.75 -7.12 11.17
CA LYS A 240 -21.36 -7.19 12.51
C LYS A 240 -20.69 -6.24 13.52
N ASN A 241 -19.41 -5.92 13.30
CA ASN A 241 -18.64 -5.01 14.13
C ASN A 241 -18.63 -3.55 13.62
N GLY A 242 -19.51 -3.22 12.65
CA GLY A 242 -19.75 -1.85 12.21
C GLY A 242 -19.09 -1.46 10.88
N ALA A 243 -18.47 -2.38 10.15
CA ALA A 243 -18.07 -2.09 8.77
C ALA A 243 -19.31 -1.96 7.87
N ASN A 244 -19.22 -1.07 6.87
CA ASN A 244 -20.27 -0.89 5.90
C ASN A 244 -20.37 -2.09 4.95
N VAL A 245 -21.56 -2.35 4.44
CA VAL A 245 -21.77 -3.34 3.38
C VAL A 245 -21.43 -2.74 2.03
N PHE A 246 -20.69 -3.46 1.20
CA PHE A 246 -20.47 -3.13 -0.21
C PHE A 246 -21.27 -4.05 -1.10
N GLU A 247 -22.25 -3.53 -1.80
CA GLU A 247 -23.03 -4.23 -2.84
C GLU A 247 -22.78 -3.64 -4.23
N LYS A 248 -22.57 -2.32 -4.29
CA LYS A 248 -22.34 -1.54 -5.51
C LYS A 248 -21.52 -0.29 -5.23
N ILE A 249 -20.98 0.29 -6.29
CA ILE A 249 -20.10 1.47 -6.21
C ILE A 249 -20.75 2.69 -5.54
N ASP A 250 -22.08 2.83 -5.66
CA ASP A 250 -22.81 3.97 -5.07
C ASP A 250 -22.93 3.86 -3.52
N ASP A 251 -22.54 2.75 -2.92
CA ASP A 251 -22.44 2.59 -1.47
C ASP A 251 -21.23 3.36 -0.89
N LEU A 252 -20.20 3.62 -1.72
CA LEU A 252 -19.02 4.38 -1.29
C LEU A 252 -19.35 5.86 -1.10
N ILE A 253 -19.19 6.34 0.13
CA ILE A 253 -19.34 7.75 0.50
C ILE A 253 -17.95 8.32 0.83
N PHE A 254 -17.60 9.51 0.30
CA PHE A 254 -16.29 10.16 0.53
C PHE A 254 -16.45 11.57 1.11
#